data_78bba09c69a552b8a0645f563b166dae
#
_entry.id   78bba09c69a552b8a0645f563b166dae
#
_cell.length_a   1.000
_cell.length_b   1.000
_cell.length_c   1.000
_cell.angle_alpha   90.00
_cell.angle_beta   90.00
_cell.angle_gamma   90.00
#
_symmetry.space_group_name_H-M   'P 1'
#
loop_
_entity.id
_entity.type
_entity.pdbx_description
1 polymer ?
#
loop_
_entity_poly.entity_id
_entity_poly.type
_entity_poly.pdbx_seq_one_letter_code
_entity_poly.pdbx_strand_id
1 'polypeptide(L)'
;MASFLSKSNTLKLALFATGLSGIVAEYVLSTLATYFLGNSVLQWTLTLSFMLFAMGLGSRFSKYLDKNLIEKFIVVEFILSFLVSFSSIIAYGISAYVSFDKSLYVFPLPIDGVLIYFTSICIGFLIGLEIPLATRLNDSFESLKVNISSVMEKDYFGSLVGGLFFAFVGLPFLGLTYTPFVLGFVNLSVAILLLWRLDDIIDTKWVNKLKISSVGLFVIIGVGMVFAQDVINFGEQKLYKDKVVFQEQTSYQRIVVTQWKNDYWLYLNGHLQLSTFDEWLYHEPMAIPALKLSGHPENILILGGGDGCLAREALKFPSVKKITLVDLDPAITTLGKEDPIFRKLNKNALNNDKVTIINTDAFTFLEKTNDFFDVILMDFPDPKSIELGRLQSAETFRMSWHHLRPNGVIITQAGSPYYATKAFYCIEKTMQSAGFNTIPLRNQVLTLGEWGWIMGTKTMSPQQMKERIRTSNLDDIPTKWLNQEALNSITSFGKGLIEFDSSKIEINTVHNPVLPTYYGKGNWDLF
;
A
#
# COMPACT_ATOMS: atom_id res chain seq x y z
N MET A 1 -0.92 -45.94 -5.47
CA MET A 1 -1.96 -45.01 -5.95
C MET A 1 -3.30 -45.16 -5.23
N ALA A 2 -3.80 -46.36 -4.99
CA ALA A 2 -5.12 -46.59 -4.33
C ALA A 2 -5.26 -46.05 -2.90
N SER A 3 -4.18 -45.99 -2.11
CA SER A 3 -4.23 -45.47 -0.72
C SER A 3 -4.28 -43.92 -0.63
N PHE A 4 -3.77 -43.21 -1.63
CA PHE A 4 -3.75 -41.75 -1.64
C PHE A 4 -5.15 -41.14 -1.92
N LEU A 5 -6.04 -41.89 -2.54
CA LEU A 5 -7.41 -41.50 -2.88
C LEU A 5 -8.46 -42.14 -1.95
N SER A 6 -8.13 -42.40 -0.70
CA SER A 6 -9.14 -42.87 0.28
C SER A 6 -10.13 -41.73 0.58
N LYS A 7 -11.38 -42.09 0.98
CA LYS A 7 -12.42 -41.11 1.35
C LYS A 7 -11.93 -40.12 2.42
N SER A 8 -11.25 -40.65 3.45
CA SER A 8 -10.62 -39.84 4.50
C SER A 8 -9.58 -38.86 3.94
N ASN A 9 -8.68 -39.33 3.07
CA ASN A 9 -7.65 -38.45 2.48
C ASN A 9 -8.26 -37.36 1.57
N THR A 10 -9.38 -37.64 0.89
CA THR A 10 -10.07 -36.64 0.08
C THR A 10 -10.71 -35.56 0.95
N LEU A 11 -11.29 -35.90 2.10
CA LEU A 11 -11.78 -34.93 3.09
C LEU A 11 -10.64 -34.06 3.65
N LYS A 12 -9.50 -34.69 3.97
CA LYS A 12 -8.31 -33.95 4.43
C LYS A 12 -7.72 -33.05 3.38
N LEU A 13 -7.79 -33.44 2.09
CA LEU A 13 -7.37 -32.58 0.97
C LEU A 13 -8.28 -31.37 0.82
N ALA A 14 -9.59 -31.52 1.09
CA ALA A 14 -10.50 -30.38 1.12
C ALA A 14 -10.07 -29.35 2.17
N LEU A 15 -9.83 -29.80 3.39
CA LEU A 15 -9.37 -28.92 4.47
C LEU A 15 -8.02 -28.24 4.16
N PHE A 16 -7.12 -28.96 3.52
CA PHE A 16 -5.87 -28.36 3.05
C PHE A 16 -6.14 -27.24 2.02
N ALA A 17 -7.03 -27.47 1.05
CA ALA A 17 -7.40 -26.48 0.05
C ALA A 17 -8.12 -25.27 0.66
N THR A 18 -8.99 -25.52 1.65
CA THR A 18 -9.68 -24.45 2.38
C THR A 18 -8.73 -23.61 3.21
N GLY A 19 -7.83 -24.23 3.97
CA GLY A 19 -6.80 -23.50 4.72
C GLY A 19 -5.94 -22.63 3.80
N LEU A 20 -5.53 -23.21 2.64
CA LEU A 20 -4.76 -22.50 1.62
C LEU A 20 -5.52 -21.30 1.04
N SER A 21 -6.79 -21.47 0.64
CA SER A 21 -7.57 -20.41 0.04
C SER A 21 -8.10 -19.40 1.04
N GLY A 22 -8.39 -19.84 2.26
CA GLY A 22 -8.90 -18.98 3.33
C GLY A 22 -7.90 -17.90 3.74
N ILE A 23 -6.65 -18.28 4.00
CA ILE A 23 -5.60 -17.33 4.37
C ILE A 23 -5.30 -16.34 3.22
N VAL A 24 -5.34 -16.82 1.97
CA VAL A 24 -5.11 -15.94 0.81
C VAL A 24 -6.28 -14.96 0.62
N ALA A 25 -7.52 -15.41 0.79
CA ALA A 25 -8.69 -14.52 0.74
C ALA A 25 -8.60 -13.41 1.83
N GLU A 26 -8.12 -13.77 3.03
CA GLU A 26 -7.87 -12.81 4.10
C GLU A 26 -6.82 -11.77 3.71
N TYR A 27 -5.70 -12.21 3.15
CA TYR A 27 -4.64 -11.30 2.70
C TYR A 27 -5.08 -10.39 1.56
N VAL A 28 -5.82 -10.92 0.58
CA VAL A 28 -6.39 -10.14 -0.52
C VAL A 28 -7.34 -9.07 0.00
N LEU A 29 -8.29 -9.43 0.87
CA LEU A 29 -9.26 -8.49 1.42
C LEU A 29 -8.61 -7.45 2.33
N SER A 30 -7.62 -7.83 3.15
CA SER A 30 -6.86 -6.89 4.00
C SER A 30 -6.07 -5.89 3.15
N THR A 31 -5.45 -6.35 2.06
CA THR A 31 -4.68 -5.50 1.15
C THR A 31 -5.61 -4.52 0.42
N LEU A 32 -6.76 -5.00 -0.10
CA LEU A 32 -7.75 -4.14 -0.74
C LEU A 32 -8.41 -3.16 0.24
N ALA A 33 -8.72 -3.59 1.46
CA ALA A 33 -9.20 -2.69 2.51
C ALA A 33 -8.17 -1.59 2.81
N THR A 34 -6.88 -1.94 2.86
CA THR A 34 -5.81 -0.95 3.03
C THR A 34 -5.75 0.03 1.85
N TYR A 35 -5.92 -0.46 0.63
CA TYR A 35 -5.92 0.38 -0.57
C TYR A 35 -7.09 1.38 -0.57
N PHE A 36 -8.31 0.93 -0.24
CA PHE A 36 -9.50 1.79 -0.29
C PHE A 36 -9.66 2.69 0.94
N LEU A 37 -9.30 2.20 2.13
CA LEU A 37 -9.60 2.87 3.41
C LEU A 37 -8.35 3.45 4.09
N GLY A 38 -7.15 3.10 3.62
CA GLY A 38 -5.88 3.50 4.25
C GLY A 38 -5.59 2.76 5.56
N ASN A 39 -4.52 3.14 6.27
CA ASN A 39 -4.10 2.59 7.56
C ASN A 39 -3.99 1.05 7.60
N SER A 40 -2.91 0.51 7.01
CA SER A 40 -2.68 -0.93 6.85
C SER A 40 -2.86 -1.71 8.15
N VAL A 41 -2.27 -1.26 9.25
CA VAL A 41 -2.36 -1.95 10.55
C VAL A 41 -3.81 -2.11 11.01
N LEU A 42 -4.61 -1.06 10.90
CA LEU A 42 -6.03 -1.09 11.28
C LEU A 42 -6.80 -2.07 10.40
N GLN A 43 -6.61 -1.99 9.07
CA GLN A 43 -7.35 -2.80 8.11
C GLN A 43 -7.02 -4.30 8.27
N TRP A 44 -5.74 -4.64 8.39
CA TRP A 44 -5.31 -6.01 8.65
C TRP A 44 -5.84 -6.54 9.98
N THR A 45 -5.76 -5.72 11.04
CA THR A 45 -6.26 -6.13 12.36
C THR A 45 -7.76 -6.37 12.35
N LEU A 46 -8.55 -5.50 11.72
CA LEU A 46 -10.01 -5.65 11.68
C LEU A 46 -10.43 -6.83 10.80
N THR A 47 -9.85 -6.98 9.61
CA THR A 47 -10.17 -8.09 8.71
C THR A 47 -9.89 -9.44 9.39
N LEU A 48 -8.67 -9.60 9.97
CA LEU A 48 -8.29 -10.79 10.70
C LEU A 48 -9.22 -11.06 11.88
N SER A 49 -9.50 -10.05 12.71
CA SER A 49 -10.33 -10.21 13.91
C SER A 49 -11.76 -10.60 13.57
N PHE A 50 -12.37 -9.96 12.57
CA PHE A 50 -13.73 -10.29 12.14
C PHE A 50 -13.81 -11.68 11.50
N MET A 51 -12.80 -12.07 10.72
CA MET A 51 -12.74 -13.39 10.11
C MET A 51 -12.61 -14.48 11.16
N LEU A 52 -11.69 -14.35 12.12
CA LEU A 52 -11.54 -15.30 13.24
C LEU A 52 -12.80 -15.39 14.10
N PHE A 53 -13.42 -14.26 14.41
CA PHE A 53 -14.70 -14.24 15.12
C PHE A 53 -15.78 -15.02 14.36
N ALA A 54 -15.89 -14.77 13.05
CA ALA A 54 -16.86 -15.44 12.19
C ALA A 54 -16.58 -16.94 12.06
N MET A 55 -15.30 -17.37 12.01
CA MET A 55 -14.92 -18.79 12.07
C MET A 55 -15.42 -19.44 13.37
N GLY A 56 -15.28 -18.78 14.50
CA GLY A 56 -15.83 -19.26 15.77
C GLY A 56 -17.36 -19.40 15.75
N LEU A 57 -18.06 -18.44 15.14
CA LEU A 57 -19.51 -18.53 14.94
C LEU A 57 -19.92 -19.67 14.00
N GLY A 58 -19.20 -19.86 12.88
CA GLY A 58 -19.42 -20.95 11.94
C GLY A 58 -19.23 -22.31 12.61
N SER A 59 -18.13 -22.46 13.36
CA SER A 59 -17.87 -23.68 14.14
C SER A 59 -19.01 -23.98 15.14
N ARG A 60 -19.47 -22.94 15.86
CA ARG A 60 -20.63 -23.10 16.76
C ARG A 60 -21.91 -23.47 16.02
N PHE A 61 -22.14 -22.90 14.84
CA PHE A 61 -23.34 -23.14 14.05
C PHE A 61 -23.36 -24.55 13.45
N SER A 62 -22.24 -25.17 13.19
CA SER A 62 -22.11 -26.51 12.61
C SER A 62 -22.91 -27.57 13.38
N LYS A 63 -23.13 -27.41 14.70
CA LYS A 63 -23.92 -28.30 15.54
C LYS A 63 -25.39 -28.44 15.14
N TYR A 64 -25.92 -27.46 14.39
CA TYR A 64 -27.31 -27.50 13.90
C TYR A 64 -27.44 -28.20 12.54
N LEU A 65 -26.35 -28.63 11.96
CA LEU A 65 -26.29 -29.29 10.66
C LEU A 65 -26.19 -30.80 10.84
N ASP A 66 -27.30 -31.49 11.18
CA ASP A 66 -27.28 -32.94 11.53
C ASP A 66 -27.58 -33.88 10.36
N LYS A 67 -28.32 -33.44 9.36
CA LYS A 67 -28.73 -34.26 8.21
C LYS A 67 -28.00 -33.85 6.94
N ASN A 68 -27.74 -34.79 6.05
CA ASN A 68 -27.12 -34.58 4.74
C ASN A 68 -25.79 -33.85 4.88
N LEU A 69 -24.90 -34.34 5.76
CA LEU A 69 -23.64 -33.64 6.11
C LEU A 69 -22.72 -33.50 4.92
N ILE A 70 -22.60 -34.53 4.08
CA ILE A 70 -21.73 -34.53 2.90
C ILE A 70 -22.22 -33.53 1.88
N GLU A 71 -23.53 -33.53 1.60
CA GLU A 71 -24.15 -32.60 0.68
C GLU A 71 -23.95 -31.14 1.13
N LYS A 72 -24.16 -30.87 2.42
CA LYS A 72 -23.95 -29.56 3.00
C LYS A 72 -22.48 -29.14 2.97
N PHE A 73 -21.56 -30.06 3.25
CA PHE A 73 -20.13 -29.80 3.16
C PHE A 73 -19.73 -29.40 1.74
N ILE A 74 -20.17 -30.14 0.71
CA ILE A 74 -19.91 -29.80 -0.70
C ILE A 74 -20.55 -28.47 -1.08
N VAL A 75 -21.75 -28.14 -0.57
CA VAL A 75 -22.39 -26.84 -0.81
C VAL A 75 -21.57 -25.69 -0.16
N VAL A 76 -21.05 -25.90 1.05
CA VAL A 76 -20.18 -24.92 1.72
C VAL A 76 -18.93 -24.68 0.89
N GLU A 77 -18.28 -25.73 0.38
CA GLU A 77 -17.13 -25.64 -0.52
C GLU A 77 -17.44 -24.89 -1.82
N PHE A 78 -18.62 -25.10 -2.41
CA PHE A 78 -19.05 -24.35 -3.60
C PHE A 78 -19.25 -22.87 -3.33
N ILE A 79 -19.91 -22.53 -2.22
CA ILE A 79 -20.12 -21.13 -1.83
C ILE A 79 -18.79 -20.48 -1.51
N LEU A 80 -17.89 -21.19 -0.81
CA LEU A 80 -16.57 -20.70 -0.48
C LEU A 80 -15.73 -20.47 -1.77
N SER A 81 -15.74 -21.43 -2.70
CA SER A 81 -15.07 -21.28 -4.00
C SER A 81 -15.56 -20.03 -4.75
N PHE A 82 -16.86 -19.77 -4.73
CA PHE A 82 -17.45 -18.57 -5.34
C PHE A 82 -16.98 -17.28 -4.62
N LEU A 83 -17.16 -17.21 -3.30
CA LEU A 83 -16.82 -16.00 -2.53
C LEU A 83 -15.33 -15.68 -2.57
N VAL A 84 -14.47 -16.69 -2.50
CA VAL A 84 -13.02 -16.51 -2.64
C VAL A 84 -12.69 -16.00 -4.05
N SER A 85 -13.19 -16.67 -5.11
CA SER A 85 -12.94 -16.26 -6.50
C SER A 85 -13.31 -14.81 -6.77
N PHE A 86 -14.48 -14.38 -6.28
CA PHE A 86 -15.01 -13.05 -6.55
C PHE A 86 -14.66 -12.00 -5.49
N SER A 87 -13.87 -12.33 -4.47
CA SER A 87 -13.55 -11.44 -3.34
C SER A 87 -12.99 -10.09 -3.78
N SER A 88 -12.07 -10.06 -4.75
CA SER A 88 -11.52 -8.82 -5.30
C SER A 88 -12.57 -8.02 -6.09
N ILE A 89 -13.34 -8.67 -6.95
CA ILE A 89 -14.41 -8.02 -7.72
C ILE A 89 -15.45 -7.41 -6.78
N ILE A 90 -15.82 -8.14 -5.72
CA ILE A 90 -16.76 -7.65 -4.71
C ILE A 90 -16.20 -6.41 -4.01
N ALA A 91 -14.92 -6.44 -3.58
CA ALA A 91 -14.28 -5.31 -2.91
C ALA A 91 -14.18 -4.07 -3.81
N TYR A 92 -13.75 -4.22 -5.06
CA TYR A 92 -13.74 -3.13 -6.04
C TYR A 92 -15.15 -2.62 -6.37
N GLY A 93 -16.13 -3.52 -6.51
CA GLY A 93 -17.53 -3.14 -6.73
C GLY A 93 -18.09 -2.33 -5.56
N ILE A 94 -17.86 -2.76 -4.33
CA ILE A 94 -18.25 -2.01 -3.13
C ILE A 94 -17.62 -0.63 -3.14
N SER A 95 -16.30 -0.54 -3.31
CA SER A 95 -15.61 0.72 -3.33
C SER A 95 -16.12 1.63 -4.46
N ALA A 96 -16.29 1.12 -5.67
CA ALA A 96 -16.73 1.90 -6.83
C ALA A 96 -18.16 2.47 -6.71
N TYR A 97 -19.08 1.75 -6.05
CA TYR A 97 -20.49 2.15 -5.99
C TYR A 97 -20.92 2.77 -4.66
N VAL A 98 -20.24 2.45 -3.57
CA VAL A 98 -20.62 2.88 -2.21
C VAL A 98 -19.82 4.10 -1.75
N SER A 99 -18.57 4.25 -2.19
CA SER A 99 -17.70 5.38 -1.80
C SER A 99 -18.14 6.75 -2.38
N PHE A 100 -19.19 6.79 -3.21
CA PHE A 100 -19.72 8.05 -3.74
C PHE A 100 -20.34 8.95 -2.66
N ASP A 101 -20.81 8.39 -1.54
CA ASP A 101 -21.34 9.15 -0.43
C ASP A 101 -20.47 8.99 0.82
N LYS A 102 -19.39 9.78 0.88
CA LYS A 102 -18.45 9.82 2.02
C LYS A 102 -19.12 10.22 3.36
N SER A 103 -20.41 10.58 3.35
CA SER A 103 -21.18 10.93 4.55
C SER A 103 -21.78 9.73 5.28
N LEU A 104 -21.79 8.54 4.65
CA LEU A 104 -22.38 7.34 5.24
C LEU A 104 -21.36 6.61 6.13
N TYR A 105 -21.52 6.76 7.43
CA TYR A 105 -20.75 6.03 8.44
C TYR A 105 -21.67 5.11 9.26
N VAL A 106 -21.22 3.87 9.48
CA VAL A 106 -21.71 3.01 10.56
C VAL A 106 -20.65 3.10 11.66
N PHE A 107 -20.85 4.08 12.56
CA PHE A 107 -19.88 4.48 13.59
C PHE A 107 -19.12 3.29 14.21
N PRO A 108 -17.76 3.29 14.24
CA PRO A 108 -16.84 4.35 13.77
C PRO A 108 -16.30 4.15 12.34
N LEU A 109 -16.88 3.25 11.54
CA LEU A 109 -16.35 2.80 10.26
C LEU A 109 -17.12 3.39 9.07
N PRO A 110 -16.46 3.72 7.95
CA PRO A 110 -17.14 4.05 6.72
C PRO A 110 -17.88 2.83 6.16
N ILE A 111 -18.99 3.05 5.46
CA ILE A 111 -19.90 1.96 5.02
C ILE A 111 -19.24 0.98 4.04
N ASP A 112 -18.35 1.45 3.17
CA ASP A 112 -17.55 0.60 2.27
C ASP A 112 -16.66 -0.36 3.07
N GLY A 113 -16.02 0.12 4.13
CA GLY A 113 -15.28 -0.71 5.07
C GLY A 113 -16.14 -1.79 5.70
N VAL A 114 -17.31 -1.43 6.20
CA VAL A 114 -18.27 -2.39 6.80
C VAL A 114 -18.64 -3.50 5.80
N LEU A 115 -18.85 -3.16 4.52
CA LEU A 115 -19.22 -4.14 3.49
C LEU A 115 -18.03 -5.04 3.10
N ILE A 116 -16.80 -4.50 3.05
CA ILE A 116 -15.60 -5.31 2.82
C ILE A 116 -15.40 -6.30 3.97
N TYR A 117 -15.51 -5.85 5.22
CA TYR A 117 -15.42 -6.74 6.39
C TYR A 117 -16.55 -7.76 6.44
N PHE A 118 -17.75 -7.41 5.96
CA PHE A 118 -18.86 -8.36 5.86
C PHE A 118 -18.52 -9.51 4.89
N THR A 119 -17.80 -9.23 3.81
CA THR A 119 -17.30 -10.28 2.91
C THR A 119 -16.33 -11.22 3.65
N SER A 120 -15.40 -10.68 4.44
CA SER A 120 -14.50 -11.47 5.30
C SER A 120 -15.26 -12.29 6.33
N ILE A 121 -16.31 -11.73 6.94
CA ILE A 121 -17.18 -12.44 7.89
C ILE A 121 -17.89 -13.62 7.21
N CYS A 122 -18.40 -13.43 5.99
CA CYS A 122 -19.06 -14.51 5.23
C CYS A 122 -18.07 -15.65 4.92
N ILE A 123 -16.87 -15.33 4.44
CA ILE A 123 -15.82 -16.32 4.15
C ILE A 123 -15.40 -17.03 5.44
N GLY A 124 -15.08 -16.29 6.50
CA GLY A 124 -14.69 -16.84 7.79
C GLY A 124 -15.77 -17.75 8.40
N PHE A 125 -17.03 -17.37 8.31
CA PHE A 125 -18.14 -18.20 8.78
C PHE A 125 -18.19 -19.56 8.06
N LEU A 126 -18.01 -19.59 6.74
CA LEU A 126 -17.99 -20.82 5.96
C LEU A 126 -16.80 -21.69 6.30
N ILE A 127 -15.59 -21.13 6.39
CA ILE A 127 -14.39 -21.85 6.82
C ILE A 127 -14.60 -22.44 8.22
N GLY A 128 -15.20 -21.68 9.13
CA GLY A 128 -15.52 -22.15 10.48
C GLY A 128 -16.49 -23.33 10.54
N LEU A 129 -17.35 -23.53 9.53
CA LEU A 129 -18.20 -24.71 9.42
C LEU A 129 -17.42 -25.96 9.05
N GLU A 130 -16.34 -25.87 8.30
CA GLU A 130 -15.70 -27.00 7.64
C GLU A 130 -14.97 -27.95 8.58
N ILE A 131 -14.17 -27.43 9.51
CA ILE A 131 -13.41 -28.28 10.45
C ILE A 131 -14.35 -29.22 11.24
N PRO A 132 -15.43 -28.73 11.89
CA PRO A 132 -16.37 -29.59 12.59
C PRO A 132 -17.14 -30.57 11.68
N LEU A 133 -17.55 -30.09 10.47
CA LEU A 133 -18.25 -30.96 9.51
C LEU A 133 -17.33 -32.06 8.98
N ALA A 134 -16.11 -31.73 8.58
CA ALA A 134 -15.13 -32.69 8.11
C ALA A 134 -14.74 -33.69 9.20
N THR A 135 -14.58 -33.24 10.45
CA THR A 135 -14.30 -34.14 11.60
C THR A 135 -15.45 -35.12 11.79
N ARG A 136 -16.70 -34.68 11.74
CA ARG A 136 -17.88 -35.55 11.86
C ARG A 136 -18.02 -36.52 10.69
N LEU A 137 -17.73 -36.08 9.47
CA LEU A 137 -17.74 -36.93 8.28
C LEU A 137 -16.61 -37.96 8.30
N ASN A 138 -15.45 -37.60 8.79
CA ASN A 138 -14.27 -38.49 8.86
C ASN A 138 -14.28 -39.47 10.04
N ASP A 139 -15.17 -39.26 11.02
CA ASP A 139 -15.32 -40.15 12.20
C ASP A 139 -15.66 -41.61 11.82
N SER A 140 -16.33 -41.79 10.66
CA SER A 140 -16.61 -43.11 10.11
C SER A 140 -15.39 -43.85 9.53
N PHE A 141 -14.27 -43.13 9.31
CA PHE A 141 -13.08 -43.66 8.64
C PHE A 141 -11.86 -43.74 9.55
N GLU A 142 -11.80 -42.94 10.62
CA GLU A 142 -10.66 -42.88 11.54
C GLU A 142 -11.10 -42.72 12.99
N SER A 143 -10.24 -43.18 13.94
CA SER A 143 -10.49 -42.97 15.36
C SER A 143 -10.47 -41.46 15.70
N LEU A 144 -11.31 -41.03 16.64
CA LEU A 144 -11.51 -39.61 17.00
C LEU A 144 -10.19 -38.87 17.27
N LYS A 145 -9.21 -39.51 17.96
CA LYS A 145 -7.91 -38.93 18.28
C LYS A 145 -7.12 -38.58 17.01
N VAL A 146 -7.03 -39.53 16.07
CA VAL A 146 -6.30 -39.40 14.82
C VAL A 146 -7.04 -38.41 13.89
N ASN A 147 -8.36 -38.50 13.84
CA ASN A 147 -9.22 -37.66 13.04
C ASN A 147 -9.05 -36.18 13.38
N ILE A 148 -9.24 -35.78 14.65
CA ILE A 148 -9.10 -34.36 15.06
C ILE A 148 -7.69 -33.85 14.73
N SER A 149 -6.65 -34.63 15.09
CA SER A 149 -5.26 -34.22 14.85
C SER A 149 -4.97 -34.03 13.36
N SER A 150 -5.39 -34.98 12.51
CA SER A 150 -5.09 -34.92 11.07
C SER A 150 -5.90 -33.89 10.31
N VAL A 151 -7.14 -33.59 10.73
CA VAL A 151 -8.00 -32.55 10.19
C VAL A 151 -7.36 -31.18 10.44
N MET A 152 -7.01 -30.88 11.69
CA MET A 152 -6.36 -29.60 12.04
C MET A 152 -4.98 -29.44 11.40
N GLU A 153 -4.18 -30.56 11.36
CA GLU A 153 -2.88 -30.53 10.67
C GLU A 153 -3.00 -30.08 9.22
N LYS A 154 -3.96 -30.62 8.48
CA LYS A 154 -4.11 -30.31 7.04
C LYS A 154 -4.57 -28.87 6.80
N ASP A 155 -5.46 -28.36 7.63
CA ASP A 155 -5.90 -26.96 7.57
C ASP A 155 -4.72 -26.00 7.83
N TYR A 156 -3.94 -26.23 8.89
CA TYR A 156 -2.77 -25.39 9.20
C TYR A 156 -1.67 -25.47 8.15
N PHE A 157 -1.38 -26.66 7.61
CA PHE A 157 -0.44 -26.80 6.51
C PHE A 157 -0.93 -26.12 5.24
N GLY A 158 -2.23 -26.20 4.95
CA GLY A 158 -2.86 -25.48 3.86
C GLY A 158 -2.66 -23.96 4.02
N SER A 159 -2.95 -23.43 5.20
CA SER A 159 -2.77 -22.02 5.52
C SER A 159 -1.30 -21.56 5.38
N LEU A 160 -0.34 -22.35 5.86
CA LEU A 160 1.09 -22.03 5.68
C LEU A 160 1.46 -21.96 4.20
N VAL A 161 1.07 -22.99 3.42
CA VAL A 161 1.37 -23.03 1.98
C VAL A 161 0.66 -21.89 1.26
N GLY A 162 -0.58 -21.56 1.65
CA GLY A 162 -1.33 -20.41 1.12
C GLY A 162 -0.65 -19.08 1.36
N GLY A 163 -0.15 -18.83 2.57
CA GLY A 163 0.60 -17.62 2.89
C GLY A 163 1.89 -17.50 2.09
N LEU A 164 2.67 -18.58 1.98
CA LEU A 164 3.88 -18.61 1.13
C LEU A 164 3.53 -18.43 -0.36
N PHE A 165 2.49 -19.09 -0.84
CA PHE A 165 2.02 -18.93 -2.21
C PHE A 165 1.62 -17.47 -2.48
N PHE A 166 0.86 -16.84 -1.59
CA PHE A 166 0.45 -15.44 -1.76
C PHE A 166 1.66 -14.49 -1.83
N ALA A 167 2.60 -14.63 -0.89
CA ALA A 167 3.76 -13.74 -0.80
C ALA A 167 4.72 -13.88 -1.99
N PHE A 168 4.99 -15.10 -2.46
CA PHE A 168 6.04 -15.35 -3.45
C PHE A 168 5.52 -15.60 -4.88
N VAL A 169 4.26 -15.95 -5.04
CA VAL A 169 3.67 -16.28 -6.35
C VAL A 169 2.41 -15.46 -6.62
N GLY A 170 1.45 -15.51 -5.72
CA GLY A 170 0.14 -14.90 -5.91
C GLY A 170 0.24 -13.39 -6.16
N LEU A 171 0.75 -12.65 -5.19
CA LEU A 171 0.85 -11.19 -5.30
C LEU A 171 1.82 -10.74 -6.42
N PRO A 172 3.05 -11.29 -6.55
CA PRO A 172 4.00 -10.83 -7.56
C PRO A 172 3.63 -11.16 -9.00
N PHE A 173 3.00 -12.31 -9.26
CA PHE A 173 2.77 -12.78 -10.64
C PHE A 173 1.30 -12.76 -11.08
N LEU A 174 0.36 -12.98 -10.16
CA LEU A 174 -1.07 -13.02 -10.44
C LEU A 174 -1.79 -11.74 -9.98
N GLY A 175 -1.17 -11.00 -9.09
CA GLY A 175 -1.76 -9.80 -8.47
C GLY A 175 -3.01 -10.10 -7.64
N LEU A 176 -3.67 -9.06 -7.18
CA LEU A 176 -4.90 -9.16 -6.40
C LEU A 176 -6.12 -9.56 -7.26
N THR A 177 -6.01 -9.46 -8.58
CA THR A 177 -7.08 -9.78 -9.53
C THR A 177 -7.25 -11.28 -9.72
N TYR A 178 -6.17 -11.98 -10.08
CA TYR A 178 -6.24 -13.39 -10.51
C TYR A 178 -5.97 -14.39 -9.39
N THR A 179 -5.22 -14.00 -8.35
CA THR A 179 -4.92 -14.87 -7.21
C THR A 179 -6.18 -15.50 -6.59
N PRO A 180 -7.27 -14.74 -6.31
CA PRO A 180 -8.49 -15.32 -5.75
C PRO A 180 -9.16 -16.34 -6.69
N PHE A 181 -9.14 -16.10 -8.00
CA PHE A 181 -9.72 -17.03 -8.97
C PHE A 181 -8.97 -18.36 -9.00
N VAL A 182 -7.64 -18.34 -8.99
CA VAL A 182 -6.82 -19.55 -8.94
C VAL A 182 -7.16 -20.37 -7.69
N LEU A 183 -7.30 -19.73 -6.54
CA LEU A 183 -7.63 -20.41 -5.28
C LEU A 183 -9.07 -20.93 -5.25
N GLY A 184 -10.00 -20.16 -5.80
CA GLY A 184 -11.38 -20.62 -5.94
C GLY A 184 -11.50 -21.83 -6.86
N PHE A 185 -10.71 -21.91 -7.94
CA PHE A 185 -10.61 -23.12 -8.77
C PHE A 185 -9.99 -24.30 -8.02
N VAL A 186 -8.99 -24.08 -7.16
CA VAL A 186 -8.42 -25.13 -6.31
C VAL A 186 -9.51 -25.72 -5.40
N ASN A 187 -10.25 -24.88 -4.67
CA ASN A 187 -11.37 -25.34 -3.82
C ASN A 187 -12.44 -26.04 -4.63
N LEU A 188 -12.87 -25.48 -5.75
CA LEU A 188 -13.88 -26.10 -6.60
C LEU A 188 -13.43 -27.47 -7.11
N SER A 189 -12.15 -27.60 -7.51
CA SER A 189 -11.60 -28.87 -7.99
C SER A 189 -11.63 -29.95 -6.89
N VAL A 190 -11.33 -29.57 -5.66
CA VAL A 190 -11.40 -30.49 -4.52
C VAL A 190 -12.87 -30.82 -4.16
N ALA A 191 -13.77 -29.86 -4.22
CA ALA A 191 -15.20 -30.09 -4.03
C ALA A 191 -15.77 -31.05 -5.10
N ILE A 192 -15.34 -30.94 -6.36
CA ILE A 192 -15.69 -31.88 -7.44
C ILE A 192 -15.11 -33.28 -7.16
N LEU A 193 -13.86 -33.33 -6.70
CA LEU A 193 -13.23 -34.62 -6.31
C LEU A 193 -13.98 -35.29 -5.15
N LEU A 194 -14.42 -34.53 -4.15
CA LEU A 194 -15.29 -35.02 -3.07
C LEU A 194 -16.60 -35.57 -3.62
N LEU A 195 -17.26 -34.80 -4.48
CA LEU A 195 -18.53 -35.22 -5.11
C LEU A 195 -18.37 -36.54 -5.88
N TRP A 196 -17.25 -36.71 -6.58
CA TRP A 196 -16.96 -37.94 -7.32
C TRP A 196 -16.59 -39.12 -6.43
N ARG A 197 -15.85 -38.89 -5.32
CA ARG A 197 -15.37 -39.96 -4.43
C ARG A 197 -16.39 -40.40 -3.40
N LEU A 198 -17.39 -39.57 -3.09
CA LEU A 198 -18.40 -39.81 -2.08
C LEU A 198 -19.81 -39.98 -2.67
N ASP A 199 -19.94 -40.11 -3.99
CA ASP A 199 -21.23 -40.19 -4.68
C ASP A 199 -22.07 -41.42 -4.24
N ASP A 200 -21.42 -42.50 -3.76
CA ASP A 200 -22.06 -43.69 -3.17
C ASP A 200 -22.71 -43.44 -1.80
N ILE A 201 -22.36 -42.34 -1.12
CA ILE A 201 -22.89 -41.97 0.20
C ILE A 201 -23.88 -40.80 0.09
N ILE A 202 -23.81 -40.03 -0.99
CA ILE A 202 -24.67 -38.87 -1.24
C ILE A 202 -26.08 -39.36 -1.64
N ASP A 203 -27.11 -38.71 -1.09
CA ASP A 203 -28.50 -39.00 -1.52
C ASP A 203 -28.65 -38.74 -3.03
N THR A 204 -29.20 -39.72 -3.75
CA THR A 204 -29.38 -39.67 -5.22
C THR A 204 -30.08 -38.41 -5.72
N LYS A 205 -30.96 -37.82 -4.92
CA LYS A 205 -31.64 -36.56 -5.22
C LYS A 205 -30.69 -35.37 -5.30
N TRP A 206 -29.60 -35.42 -4.57
CA TRP A 206 -28.59 -34.36 -4.52
C TRP A 206 -27.47 -34.53 -5.56
N VAL A 207 -27.10 -35.74 -5.92
CA VAL A 207 -25.99 -36.03 -6.85
C VAL A 207 -26.09 -35.22 -8.14
N ASN A 208 -27.25 -35.27 -8.83
CA ASN A 208 -27.43 -34.57 -10.10
C ASN A 208 -27.45 -33.04 -9.91
N LYS A 209 -28.05 -32.55 -8.81
CA LYS A 209 -28.06 -31.11 -8.51
C LYS A 209 -26.66 -30.59 -8.26
N LEU A 210 -25.85 -31.30 -7.45
CA LEU A 210 -24.47 -30.92 -7.15
C LEU A 210 -23.59 -31.01 -8.40
N LYS A 211 -23.75 -32.03 -9.26
CA LYS A 211 -23.03 -32.12 -10.54
C LYS A 211 -23.35 -30.94 -11.48
N ILE A 212 -24.61 -30.57 -11.61
CA ILE A 212 -25.03 -29.42 -12.43
C ILE A 212 -24.49 -28.12 -11.81
N SER A 213 -24.58 -27.95 -10.48
CA SER A 213 -24.07 -26.77 -9.78
C SER A 213 -22.55 -26.65 -9.92
N SER A 214 -21.78 -27.76 -9.87
CA SER A 214 -20.33 -27.72 -10.05
C SER A 214 -19.92 -27.27 -11.44
N VAL A 215 -20.61 -27.75 -12.50
CA VAL A 215 -20.38 -27.28 -13.88
C VAL A 215 -20.77 -25.81 -14.04
N GLY A 216 -21.94 -25.43 -13.52
CA GLY A 216 -22.38 -24.03 -13.54
C GLY A 216 -21.38 -23.10 -12.83
N LEU A 217 -20.91 -23.50 -11.65
CA LEU A 217 -19.93 -22.72 -10.89
C LEU A 217 -18.57 -22.64 -11.59
N PHE A 218 -18.11 -23.76 -12.19
CA PHE A 218 -16.88 -23.78 -13.00
C PHE A 218 -16.97 -22.77 -14.14
N VAL A 219 -18.11 -22.72 -14.86
CA VAL A 219 -18.34 -21.75 -15.93
C VAL A 219 -18.38 -20.33 -15.38
N ILE A 220 -19.09 -20.09 -14.27
CA ILE A 220 -19.21 -18.76 -13.67
C ILE A 220 -17.83 -18.24 -13.23
N ILE A 221 -17.01 -19.06 -12.54
CA ILE A 221 -15.66 -18.68 -12.12
C ILE A 221 -14.76 -18.45 -13.36
N GLY A 222 -14.87 -19.30 -14.38
CA GLY A 222 -14.10 -19.14 -15.62
C GLY A 222 -14.45 -17.86 -16.38
N VAL A 223 -15.73 -17.57 -16.54
CA VAL A 223 -16.19 -16.31 -17.14
C VAL A 223 -15.76 -15.11 -16.27
N GLY A 224 -15.95 -15.21 -14.95
CA GLY A 224 -15.48 -14.18 -14.02
C GLY A 224 -13.99 -13.90 -14.15
N MET A 225 -13.15 -14.94 -14.26
CA MET A 225 -11.70 -14.81 -14.44
C MET A 225 -11.34 -14.11 -15.77
N VAL A 226 -12.03 -14.43 -16.86
CA VAL A 226 -11.79 -13.81 -18.18
C VAL A 226 -12.10 -12.31 -18.16
N PHE A 227 -13.22 -11.92 -17.52
CA PHE A 227 -13.64 -10.51 -17.46
C PHE A 227 -13.17 -9.79 -16.18
N ALA A 228 -12.41 -10.43 -15.30
CA ALA A 228 -11.99 -9.87 -14.03
C ALA A 228 -11.27 -8.53 -14.19
N GLN A 229 -10.32 -8.45 -15.12
CA GLN A 229 -9.54 -7.24 -15.35
C GLN A 229 -10.42 -6.10 -15.86
N ASP A 230 -11.39 -6.37 -16.75
CA ASP A 230 -12.29 -5.34 -17.28
C ASP A 230 -13.20 -4.78 -16.17
N VAL A 231 -13.69 -5.65 -15.29
CA VAL A 231 -14.54 -5.23 -14.15
C VAL A 231 -13.72 -4.42 -13.14
N ILE A 232 -12.49 -4.85 -12.84
CA ILE A 232 -11.61 -4.10 -11.94
C ILE A 232 -11.22 -2.76 -12.54
N ASN A 233 -10.84 -2.71 -13.82
CA ASN A 233 -10.54 -1.47 -14.53
C ASN A 233 -11.74 -0.50 -14.54
N PHE A 234 -12.94 -1.03 -14.71
CA PHE A 234 -14.16 -0.23 -14.60
C PHE A 234 -14.36 0.30 -13.16
N GLY A 235 -14.16 -0.54 -12.15
CA GLY A 235 -14.21 -0.14 -10.75
C GLY A 235 -13.16 0.90 -10.41
N GLU A 236 -11.91 0.68 -10.85
CA GLU A 236 -10.80 1.62 -10.67
C GLU A 236 -11.11 2.98 -11.32
N GLN A 237 -11.61 2.97 -12.58
CA GLN A 237 -11.98 4.21 -13.26
C GLN A 237 -13.04 5.03 -12.49
N LYS A 238 -13.89 4.37 -11.72
CA LYS A 238 -14.90 5.04 -10.89
C LYS A 238 -14.32 5.75 -9.67
N LEU A 239 -13.15 5.30 -9.18
CA LEU A 239 -12.45 5.94 -8.05
C LEU A 239 -11.81 7.26 -8.45
N TYR A 240 -11.54 7.45 -9.75
CA TYR A 240 -10.88 8.65 -10.26
C TYR A 240 -11.83 9.45 -11.16
N LYS A 241 -11.78 10.77 -11.01
CA LYS A 241 -12.57 11.70 -11.82
C LYS A 241 -12.14 11.68 -13.27
N ASP A 242 -10.82 11.58 -13.50
CA ASP A 242 -10.19 11.67 -14.81
C ASP A 242 -9.91 10.26 -15.37
N LYS A 243 -9.69 10.20 -16.70
CA LYS A 243 -9.46 8.92 -17.37
C LYS A 243 -8.18 8.24 -16.86
N VAL A 244 -8.30 7.02 -16.35
CA VAL A 244 -7.14 6.17 -16.03
C VAL A 244 -6.47 5.74 -17.34
N VAL A 245 -5.18 6.05 -17.50
CA VAL A 245 -4.39 5.74 -18.70
C VAL A 245 -3.28 4.71 -18.42
N PHE A 246 -2.89 4.56 -17.16
CA PHE A 246 -1.95 3.55 -16.71
C PHE A 246 -2.31 3.09 -15.30
N GLN A 247 -2.14 1.81 -15.02
CA GLN A 247 -2.30 1.26 -13.68
C GLN A 247 -1.46 -0.01 -13.53
N GLU A 248 -0.84 -0.17 -12.37
CA GLU A 248 -0.03 -1.33 -12.03
C GLU A 248 -0.10 -1.62 -10.54
N GLN A 249 -0.25 -2.89 -10.17
CA GLN A 249 -0.12 -3.35 -8.80
C GLN A 249 1.26 -3.98 -8.63
N THR A 250 2.11 -3.34 -7.84
CA THR A 250 3.41 -3.89 -7.45
C THR A 250 3.32 -4.62 -6.11
N SER A 251 4.43 -5.19 -5.67
CA SER A 251 4.55 -5.74 -4.31
C SER A 251 4.53 -4.68 -3.21
N TYR A 252 4.69 -3.39 -3.58
CA TYR A 252 4.80 -2.29 -2.64
C TYR A 252 3.56 -1.39 -2.63
N GLN A 253 2.95 -1.16 -3.78
CA GLN A 253 1.88 -0.17 -3.93
C GLN A 253 1.06 -0.34 -5.20
N ARG A 254 -0.09 0.31 -5.22
CA ARG A 254 -0.90 0.48 -6.43
C ARG A 254 -0.51 1.81 -7.09
N ILE A 255 -0.05 1.74 -8.33
CA ILE A 255 0.32 2.89 -9.15
C ILE A 255 -0.82 3.16 -10.13
N VAL A 256 -1.31 4.39 -10.19
CA VAL A 256 -2.34 4.80 -11.14
C VAL A 256 -1.94 6.14 -11.76
N VAL A 257 -2.04 6.25 -13.09
CA VAL A 257 -1.89 7.52 -13.79
C VAL A 257 -3.20 7.85 -14.47
N THR A 258 -3.72 9.04 -14.19
CA THR A 258 -4.90 9.57 -14.87
C THR A 258 -4.53 10.71 -15.81
N GLN A 259 -5.40 10.97 -16.77
CA GLN A 259 -5.23 12.03 -17.75
C GLN A 259 -6.47 12.91 -17.85
N TRP A 260 -6.28 14.22 -17.78
CA TRP A 260 -7.28 15.22 -18.14
C TRP A 260 -6.68 16.23 -19.14
N LYS A 261 -7.23 16.28 -20.33
CA LYS A 261 -6.67 17.04 -21.44
C LYS A 261 -5.22 16.61 -21.74
N ASN A 262 -4.25 17.52 -21.55
CA ASN A 262 -2.83 17.32 -21.83
C ASN A 262 -2.01 17.02 -20.57
N ASP A 263 -2.64 17.00 -19.39
CA ASP A 263 -1.98 16.82 -18.12
C ASP A 263 -2.28 15.47 -17.50
N TYR A 264 -1.37 15.01 -16.65
CA TYR A 264 -1.38 13.69 -16.03
C TYR A 264 -1.20 13.83 -14.52
N TRP A 265 -1.85 12.93 -13.79
CA TRP A 265 -1.79 12.83 -12.33
C TRP A 265 -1.33 11.43 -11.93
N LEU A 266 -0.26 11.36 -11.14
CA LEU A 266 0.26 10.13 -10.56
C LEU A 266 -0.32 9.94 -9.16
N TYR A 267 -0.90 8.78 -8.94
CA TYR A 267 -1.42 8.37 -7.64
C TYR A 267 -0.70 7.11 -7.15
N LEU A 268 -0.33 7.08 -5.88
CA LEU A 268 0.16 5.92 -5.18
C LEU A 268 -0.83 5.54 -4.07
N ASN A 269 -1.33 4.31 -4.12
CA ASN A 269 -2.38 3.83 -3.19
C ASN A 269 -3.57 4.80 -3.09
N GLY A 270 -4.04 5.34 -4.23
CA GLY A 270 -5.15 6.27 -4.31
C GLY A 270 -4.84 7.72 -3.90
N HIS A 271 -3.60 8.03 -3.49
CA HIS A 271 -3.18 9.36 -3.08
C HIS A 271 -2.36 10.06 -4.16
N LEU A 272 -2.74 11.29 -4.47
CA LEU A 272 -2.03 12.12 -5.43
C LEU A 272 -0.60 12.38 -4.94
N GLN A 273 0.37 12.15 -5.83
CA GLN A 273 1.80 12.40 -5.58
C GLN A 273 2.33 13.52 -6.47
N LEU A 274 1.91 13.55 -7.72
CA LEU A 274 2.45 14.45 -8.72
C LEU A 274 1.40 14.76 -9.78
N SER A 275 1.40 16.03 -10.27
CA SER A 275 0.68 16.42 -11.47
C SER A 275 1.63 17.11 -12.45
N THR A 276 1.55 16.76 -13.74
CA THR A 276 2.33 17.46 -14.77
C THR A 276 1.92 18.92 -14.93
N PHE A 277 0.75 19.27 -14.40
CA PHE A 277 0.19 20.61 -14.44
C PHE A 277 0.96 21.62 -13.58
N ASP A 278 1.50 21.19 -12.42
CA ASP A 278 2.04 22.13 -11.43
C ASP A 278 3.22 21.58 -10.58
N GLU A 279 3.82 20.45 -10.96
CA GLU A 279 4.88 19.76 -10.18
C GLU A 279 6.09 20.67 -9.87
N TRP A 280 6.37 21.67 -10.72
CA TRP A 280 7.47 22.62 -10.46
C TRP A 280 7.24 23.49 -9.22
N LEU A 281 5.97 23.71 -8.83
CA LEU A 281 5.63 24.39 -7.58
C LEU A 281 6.03 23.59 -6.33
N TYR A 282 6.30 22.30 -6.51
CA TYR A 282 6.78 21.39 -5.49
C TYR A 282 8.30 21.17 -5.60
N HIS A 283 8.79 20.78 -6.78
CA HIS A 283 10.18 20.33 -6.94
C HIS A 283 11.20 21.48 -6.94
N GLU A 284 10.88 22.63 -7.52
CA GLU A 284 11.79 23.79 -7.48
C GLU A 284 12.01 24.30 -6.05
N PRO A 285 10.97 24.52 -5.20
CA PRO A 285 11.14 24.93 -3.81
C PRO A 285 11.87 23.87 -2.94
N MET A 286 11.72 22.61 -3.26
CA MET A 286 12.39 21.54 -2.53
C MET A 286 13.88 21.44 -2.90
N ALA A 287 14.22 21.46 -4.18
CA ALA A 287 15.59 21.17 -4.63
C ALA A 287 16.49 22.42 -4.66
N ILE A 288 16.03 23.50 -5.32
CA ILE A 288 16.92 24.62 -5.67
C ILE A 288 17.45 25.37 -4.45
N PRO A 289 16.63 25.73 -3.43
CA PRO A 289 17.15 26.40 -2.23
C PRO A 289 18.17 25.53 -1.47
N ALA A 290 17.97 24.20 -1.38
CA ALA A 290 18.90 23.29 -0.72
C ALA A 290 20.24 23.23 -1.45
N LEU A 291 20.21 23.11 -2.79
CA LEU A 291 21.40 23.07 -3.64
C LEU A 291 22.18 24.41 -3.60
N LYS A 292 21.48 25.53 -3.64
CA LYS A 292 22.12 26.87 -3.51
C LYS A 292 22.74 27.08 -2.12
N LEU A 293 22.04 26.63 -1.07
CA LEU A 293 22.52 26.80 0.31
C LEU A 293 23.79 25.99 0.60
N SER A 294 23.98 24.82 -0.03
CA SER A 294 25.20 24.02 0.09
C SER A 294 26.42 24.68 -0.57
N GLY A 295 26.20 25.66 -1.44
CA GLY A 295 27.23 26.45 -2.12
C GLY A 295 27.82 25.77 -3.36
N HIS A 296 28.38 24.59 -3.27
CA HIS A 296 28.96 23.84 -4.40
C HIS A 296 28.63 22.36 -4.31
N PRO A 297 27.35 21.97 -4.59
CA PRO A 297 26.92 20.59 -4.49
C PRO A 297 27.55 19.73 -5.58
N GLU A 298 28.24 18.65 -5.20
CA GLU A 298 28.82 17.67 -6.13
C GLU A 298 28.14 16.30 -6.05
N ASN A 299 27.86 15.81 -4.84
CA ASN A 299 27.27 14.51 -4.57
C ASN A 299 25.90 14.67 -3.92
N ILE A 300 24.85 14.28 -4.62
CA ILE A 300 23.47 14.42 -4.20
C ILE A 300 22.90 13.05 -3.88
N LEU A 301 22.17 12.94 -2.77
CA LEU A 301 21.33 11.80 -2.44
C LEU A 301 19.87 12.22 -2.58
N ILE A 302 19.09 11.44 -3.33
CA ILE A 302 17.64 11.56 -3.42
C ILE A 302 17.06 10.28 -2.82
N LEU A 303 16.25 10.40 -1.78
CA LEU A 303 15.54 9.30 -1.15
C LEU A 303 14.06 9.42 -1.52
N GLY A 304 13.53 8.44 -2.28
CA GLY A 304 12.28 8.56 -3.03
C GLY A 304 12.50 9.28 -4.36
N GLY A 305 11.46 9.94 -4.87
CA GLY A 305 11.53 10.76 -6.09
C GLY A 305 11.80 9.96 -7.37
N GLY A 306 11.33 8.72 -7.44
CA GLY A 306 11.52 7.82 -8.58
C GLY A 306 10.91 8.31 -9.90
N ASP A 307 10.09 9.38 -9.89
CA ASP A 307 9.62 10.09 -11.08
C ASP A 307 10.74 10.87 -11.79
N GLY A 308 11.83 11.19 -11.11
CA GLY A 308 13.02 11.84 -11.62
C GLY A 308 12.95 13.39 -11.69
N CYS A 309 11.91 14.03 -11.18
CA CYS A 309 11.80 15.49 -11.21
C CYS A 309 12.84 16.17 -10.32
N LEU A 310 13.13 15.63 -9.13
CA LEU A 310 14.22 16.14 -8.28
C LEU A 310 15.60 15.95 -8.93
N ALA A 311 15.82 14.81 -9.60
CA ALA A 311 17.06 14.60 -10.36
C ALA A 311 17.20 15.64 -11.50
N ARG A 312 16.11 15.98 -12.19
CA ARG A 312 16.05 17.07 -13.18
C ARG A 312 16.49 18.40 -12.56
N GLU A 313 15.96 18.73 -11.40
CA GLU A 313 16.31 19.99 -10.72
C GLU A 313 17.79 20.01 -10.30
N ALA A 314 18.31 18.91 -9.76
CA ALA A 314 19.70 18.79 -9.35
C ALA A 314 20.67 18.89 -10.55
N LEU A 315 20.32 18.33 -11.71
CA LEU A 315 21.14 18.38 -12.93
C LEU A 315 21.24 19.80 -13.55
N LYS A 316 20.42 20.76 -13.12
CA LYS A 316 20.58 22.17 -13.52
C LYS A 316 21.85 22.82 -12.95
N PHE A 317 22.45 22.20 -11.91
CA PHE A 317 23.67 22.69 -11.28
C PHE A 317 24.90 22.08 -11.94
N PRO A 318 25.78 22.89 -12.59
CA PRO A 318 26.98 22.36 -13.26
C PRO A 318 27.95 21.66 -12.32
N SER A 319 27.97 22.05 -11.05
CA SER A 319 28.82 21.44 -10.00
C SER A 319 28.46 19.99 -9.70
N VAL A 320 27.21 19.56 -9.97
CA VAL A 320 26.74 18.20 -9.65
C VAL A 320 27.49 17.17 -10.51
N LYS A 321 28.17 16.26 -9.85
CA LYS A 321 28.95 15.18 -10.45
C LYS A 321 28.24 13.83 -10.35
N LYS A 322 27.57 13.57 -9.22
CA LYS A 322 26.90 12.29 -8.96
C LYS A 322 25.57 12.53 -8.23
N ILE A 323 24.54 11.87 -8.70
CA ILE A 323 23.23 11.76 -8.05
C ILE A 323 22.97 10.28 -7.76
N THR A 324 22.78 9.94 -6.49
CA THR A 324 22.32 8.62 -6.07
C THR A 324 20.83 8.74 -5.73
N LEU A 325 19.98 8.10 -6.53
CA LEU A 325 18.54 8.06 -6.31
C LEU A 325 18.16 6.69 -5.76
N VAL A 326 17.53 6.68 -4.60
CA VAL A 326 17.12 5.47 -3.88
C VAL A 326 15.61 5.45 -3.77
N ASP A 327 14.96 4.56 -4.49
CA ASP A 327 13.51 4.38 -4.43
C ASP A 327 13.18 2.90 -4.18
N LEU A 328 12.14 2.67 -3.37
CA LEU A 328 11.76 1.32 -2.98
C LEU A 328 11.22 0.51 -4.15
N ASP A 329 10.42 1.16 -5.02
CA ASP A 329 9.63 0.48 -6.05
C ASP A 329 10.27 0.60 -7.44
N PRO A 330 10.81 -0.51 -7.99
CA PRO A 330 11.36 -0.52 -9.34
C PRO A 330 10.36 -0.06 -10.42
N ALA A 331 9.05 -0.25 -10.21
CA ALA A 331 8.06 0.15 -11.20
C ALA A 331 7.97 1.69 -11.31
N ILE A 332 8.11 2.44 -10.21
CA ILE A 332 8.14 3.90 -10.25
C ILE A 332 9.38 4.41 -10.98
N THR A 333 10.55 3.86 -10.67
CA THR A 333 11.80 4.26 -11.34
C THR A 333 11.80 3.87 -12.83
N THR A 334 11.18 2.74 -13.18
CA THR A 334 10.97 2.35 -14.58
C THR A 334 10.01 3.29 -15.29
N LEU A 335 8.88 3.66 -14.63
CA LEU A 335 7.94 4.65 -15.16
C LEU A 335 8.66 5.99 -15.44
N GLY A 336 9.42 6.50 -14.46
CA GLY A 336 10.21 7.73 -14.61
C GLY A 336 11.29 7.65 -15.70
N LYS A 337 11.86 6.46 -15.92
CA LYS A 337 12.97 6.24 -16.84
C LYS A 337 12.53 5.93 -18.28
N GLU A 338 11.40 5.22 -18.46
CA GLU A 338 11.01 4.65 -19.75
C GLU A 338 9.73 5.25 -20.32
N ASP A 339 8.75 5.60 -19.48
CA ASP A 339 7.48 6.13 -19.95
C ASP A 339 7.63 7.48 -20.64
N PRO A 340 7.07 7.70 -21.83
CA PRO A 340 7.23 8.94 -22.60
C PRO A 340 6.75 10.20 -21.86
N ILE A 341 5.70 10.09 -21.02
CA ILE A 341 5.13 11.19 -20.27
C ILE A 341 6.13 11.64 -19.21
N PHE A 342 6.58 10.70 -18.37
CA PHE A 342 7.51 10.98 -17.27
C PHE A 342 8.91 11.33 -17.76
N ARG A 343 9.40 10.68 -18.83
CA ARG A 343 10.67 11.09 -19.49
C ARG A 343 10.65 12.52 -20.00
N LYS A 344 9.53 12.95 -20.58
CA LYS A 344 9.36 14.33 -21.01
C LYS A 344 9.31 15.28 -19.81
N LEU A 345 8.60 14.90 -18.75
CA LEU A 345 8.44 15.68 -17.53
C LEU A 345 9.79 15.90 -16.83
N ASN A 346 10.54 14.83 -16.59
CA ASN A 346 11.84 14.88 -15.92
C ASN A 346 13.01 15.22 -16.88
N LYS A 347 12.72 15.58 -18.15
CA LYS A 347 13.73 15.88 -19.18
C LYS A 347 14.78 14.79 -19.34
N ASN A 348 14.35 13.54 -19.25
CA ASN A 348 15.20 12.35 -19.35
C ASN A 348 16.30 12.27 -18.26
N ALA A 349 16.09 12.87 -17.11
CA ALA A 349 17.07 12.97 -16.03
C ALA A 349 17.54 11.61 -15.53
N LEU A 350 16.65 10.61 -15.43
CA LEU A 350 16.99 9.27 -14.94
C LEU A 350 17.87 8.46 -15.90
N ASN A 351 18.02 8.90 -17.15
CA ASN A 351 18.95 8.31 -18.13
C ASN A 351 20.27 9.08 -18.24
N ASN A 352 20.54 10.07 -17.38
CA ASN A 352 21.78 10.81 -17.36
C ASN A 352 22.90 10.01 -16.67
N ASP A 353 24.10 10.03 -17.23
CA ASP A 353 25.28 9.27 -16.73
C ASP A 353 25.67 9.64 -15.28
N LYS A 354 25.28 10.82 -14.81
CA LYS A 354 25.49 11.26 -13.43
C LYS A 354 24.50 10.63 -12.44
N VAL A 355 23.42 9.98 -12.90
CA VAL A 355 22.35 9.45 -12.05
C VAL A 355 22.49 7.94 -11.91
N THR A 356 22.61 7.49 -10.69
CA THR A 356 22.61 6.08 -10.33
C THR A 356 21.33 5.77 -9.56
N ILE A 357 20.50 4.86 -10.08
CA ILE A 357 19.26 4.41 -9.44
C ILE A 357 19.55 3.14 -8.65
N ILE A 358 19.09 3.09 -7.39
CA ILE A 358 19.20 1.94 -6.50
C ILE A 358 17.79 1.65 -5.95
N ASN A 359 17.21 0.52 -6.36
CA ASN A 359 15.90 0.12 -5.85
C ASN A 359 16.07 -0.68 -4.55
N THR A 360 15.86 0.01 -3.42
CA THR A 360 15.92 -0.56 -2.07
C THR A 360 15.21 0.36 -1.08
N ASP A 361 14.95 -0.15 0.12
CA ASP A 361 14.44 0.64 1.24
C ASP A 361 15.45 1.72 1.66
N ALA A 362 14.98 2.97 1.74
CA ALA A 362 15.83 4.13 2.03
C ALA A 362 16.49 4.06 3.42
N PHE A 363 15.79 3.51 4.43
CA PHE A 363 16.35 3.29 5.76
C PHE A 363 17.50 2.29 5.70
N THR A 364 17.30 1.16 5.02
CA THR A 364 18.32 0.12 4.81
C THR A 364 19.51 0.64 4.00
N PHE A 365 19.28 1.52 3.02
CA PHE A 365 20.34 2.16 2.26
C PHE A 365 21.21 3.05 3.17
N LEU A 366 20.58 3.93 3.96
CA LEU A 366 21.30 4.80 4.91
C LEU A 366 22.08 4.01 5.96
N GLU A 367 21.61 2.84 6.37
CA GLU A 367 22.31 1.98 7.32
C GLU A 367 23.58 1.34 6.72
N LYS A 368 23.57 1.07 5.41
CA LYS A 368 24.63 0.28 4.73
C LYS A 368 25.61 1.12 3.92
N THR A 369 25.23 2.33 3.52
CA THR A 369 26.10 3.17 2.68
C THR A 369 27.29 3.70 3.47
N ASN A 370 28.42 3.88 2.77
CA ASN A 370 29.58 4.60 3.29
C ASN A 370 29.82 5.94 2.57
N ASP A 371 28.91 6.31 1.65
CA ASP A 371 29.02 7.55 0.88
C ASP A 371 28.66 8.77 1.73
N PHE A 372 29.25 9.92 1.37
CA PHE A 372 28.95 11.22 1.96
C PHE A 372 28.39 12.17 0.90
N PHE A 373 27.37 12.93 1.29
CA PHE A 373 26.59 13.77 0.38
C PHE A 373 26.68 15.25 0.76
N ASP A 374 26.64 16.11 -0.25
CA ASP A 374 26.55 17.55 -0.10
C ASP A 374 25.11 18.00 0.13
N VAL A 375 24.16 17.30 -0.52
CA VAL A 375 22.73 17.55 -0.35
C VAL A 375 21.98 16.21 -0.27
N ILE A 376 21.03 16.12 0.67
CA ILE A 376 20.09 15.00 0.79
C ILE A 376 18.68 15.55 0.58
N LEU A 377 17.99 15.06 -0.44
CA LEU A 377 16.60 15.37 -0.76
C LEU A 377 15.73 14.16 -0.40
N MET A 378 14.80 14.31 0.56
CA MET A 378 13.94 13.23 1.05
C MET A 378 12.51 13.45 0.58
N ASP A 379 12.14 12.77 -0.49
CA ASP A 379 10.86 12.89 -1.17
C ASP A 379 10.05 11.60 -1.01
N PHE A 380 9.53 11.43 0.17
CA PHE A 380 8.74 10.26 0.55
C PHE A 380 7.23 10.52 0.40
N PRO A 381 6.42 9.48 0.20
CA PRO A 381 4.99 9.60 0.38
C PRO A 381 4.62 10.07 1.79
N ASP A 382 3.43 10.63 1.93
CA ASP A 382 2.91 11.09 3.22
C ASP A 382 2.97 10.01 4.31
N PRO A 383 3.30 10.37 5.57
CA PRO A 383 3.49 9.41 6.66
C PRO A 383 2.16 8.86 7.20
N LYS A 384 1.37 8.21 6.35
CA LYS A 384 0.04 7.66 6.68
C LYS A 384 0.10 6.31 7.40
N SER A 385 1.24 5.64 7.39
CA SER A 385 1.47 4.36 8.06
C SER A 385 2.74 4.39 8.91
N ILE A 386 2.91 3.40 9.78
CA ILE A 386 4.11 3.26 10.63
C ILE A 386 5.35 3.08 9.76
N GLU A 387 5.24 2.32 8.67
CA GLU A 387 6.33 2.05 7.73
C GLU A 387 6.80 3.33 7.04
N LEU A 388 5.87 4.18 6.61
CA LEU A 388 6.19 5.47 6.01
C LEU A 388 6.69 6.46 7.06
N GLY A 389 6.07 6.50 8.25
CA GLY A 389 6.50 7.34 9.35
C GLY A 389 7.93 7.04 9.83
N ARG A 390 8.42 5.79 9.69
CA ARG A 390 9.80 5.40 9.98
C ARG A 390 10.81 6.19 9.14
N LEU A 391 10.48 6.51 7.89
CA LEU A 391 11.36 7.24 6.98
C LEU A 391 11.63 8.69 7.44
N GLN A 392 10.80 9.21 8.34
CA GLN A 392 10.96 10.53 8.98
C GLN A 392 11.10 10.39 10.51
N SER A 393 11.77 9.32 10.97
CA SER A 393 12.10 9.09 12.37
C SER A 393 13.43 9.74 12.76
N ALA A 394 13.63 9.89 14.06
CA ALA A 394 14.89 10.38 14.61
C ALA A 394 16.10 9.52 14.21
N GLU A 395 15.88 8.21 14.06
CA GLU A 395 16.88 7.26 13.60
C GLU A 395 17.31 7.55 12.15
N THR A 396 16.33 7.73 11.26
CA THR A 396 16.58 8.09 9.84
C THR A 396 17.33 9.43 9.72
N PHE A 397 16.90 10.44 10.49
CA PHE A 397 17.57 11.73 10.48
C PHE A 397 18.98 11.68 11.06
N ARG A 398 19.24 10.85 12.10
CA ARG A 398 20.61 10.65 12.63
C ARG A 398 21.51 9.97 11.61
N MET A 399 21.03 8.93 10.90
CA MET A 399 21.81 8.31 9.82
C MET A 399 22.08 9.33 8.71
N SER A 400 21.08 10.11 8.30
CA SER A 400 21.27 11.19 7.32
C SER A 400 22.28 12.24 7.80
N TRP A 401 22.24 12.57 9.09
CA TRP A 401 23.24 13.48 9.68
C TRP A 401 24.65 12.92 9.55
N HIS A 402 24.87 11.63 9.79
CA HIS A 402 26.18 10.99 9.64
C HIS A 402 26.70 11.04 8.21
N HIS A 403 25.83 10.79 7.23
CA HIS A 403 26.20 10.78 5.81
C HIS A 403 26.20 12.15 5.13
N LEU A 404 25.72 13.19 5.80
CA LEU A 404 25.79 14.55 5.30
C LEU A 404 27.17 15.16 5.59
N ARG A 405 27.78 15.84 4.63
CA ARG A 405 29.03 16.60 4.83
C ARG A 405 28.83 17.77 5.81
N PRO A 406 29.88 18.33 6.42
CA PRO A 406 29.76 19.40 7.43
C PRO A 406 28.96 20.61 6.95
N ASN A 407 29.15 21.05 5.70
CA ASN A 407 28.42 22.16 5.09
C ASN A 407 27.22 21.70 4.26
N GLY A 408 26.85 20.42 4.37
CA GLY A 408 25.77 19.85 3.60
C GLY A 408 24.39 20.32 4.07
N VAL A 409 23.42 20.12 3.21
CA VAL A 409 22.02 20.50 3.41
C VAL A 409 21.13 19.29 3.25
N ILE A 410 20.18 19.14 4.15
CA ILE A 410 19.11 18.15 4.04
C ILE A 410 17.77 18.85 3.93
N ILE A 411 16.88 18.32 3.13
CA ILE A 411 15.49 18.78 3.06
C ILE A 411 14.57 17.57 2.93
N THR A 412 13.44 17.62 3.64
CA THR A 412 12.39 16.60 3.56
C THR A 412 11.05 17.23 3.29
N GLN A 413 10.21 16.56 2.49
CA GLN A 413 8.80 16.91 2.45
C GLN A 413 8.19 16.74 3.85
N ALA A 414 7.21 17.56 4.21
CA ALA A 414 6.62 17.56 5.55
C ALA A 414 5.09 17.67 5.56
N GLY A 415 4.46 17.54 4.39
CA GLY A 415 3.02 17.70 4.22
C GLY A 415 2.57 19.15 4.40
N SER A 416 1.29 19.34 4.67
CA SER A 416 0.73 20.69 4.80
C SER A 416 0.93 21.27 6.20
N PRO A 417 1.53 22.46 6.33
CA PRO A 417 1.62 23.16 7.61
C PRO A 417 0.25 23.61 8.15
N TYR A 418 -0.78 23.68 7.30
CA TYR A 418 -2.13 24.10 7.69
C TYR A 418 -3.06 22.92 7.96
N TYR A 419 -3.09 21.93 7.06
CA TYR A 419 -3.99 20.79 7.21
C TYR A 419 -3.46 19.77 8.22
N ALA A 420 -2.14 19.60 8.32
CA ALA A 420 -1.49 18.65 9.24
C ALA A 420 -0.43 19.32 10.12
N THR A 421 -0.74 20.46 10.72
CA THR A 421 0.18 21.29 11.50
C THR A 421 0.99 20.51 12.54
N LYS A 422 0.35 19.58 13.28
CA LYS A 422 1.05 18.75 14.27
C LYS A 422 2.06 17.80 13.64
N ALA A 423 1.75 17.22 12.50
CA ALA A 423 2.66 16.35 11.76
C ALA A 423 3.85 17.15 11.21
N PHE A 424 3.58 18.31 10.62
CA PHE A 424 4.60 19.23 10.10
C PHE A 424 5.64 19.59 11.16
N TYR A 425 5.21 20.07 12.33
CA TYR A 425 6.13 20.42 13.42
C TYR A 425 6.71 19.19 14.14
N CYS A 426 6.06 18.03 14.08
CA CYS A 426 6.64 16.78 14.54
C CYS A 426 7.87 16.40 13.72
N ILE A 427 7.81 16.52 12.40
CA ILE A 427 8.94 16.28 11.50
C ILE A 427 10.08 17.26 11.83
N GLU A 428 9.79 18.55 11.96
CA GLU A 428 10.79 19.56 12.33
C GLU A 428 11.46 19.22 13.67
N LYS A 429 10.68 18.98 14.73
CA LYS A 429 11.18 18.65 16.06
C LYS A 429 12.02 17.35 16.06
N THR A 430 11.58 16.36 15.27
CA THR A 430 12.31 15.10 15.11
C THR A 430 13.66 15.33 14.45
N MET A 431 13.71 16.16 13.41
CA MET A 431 14.93 16.52 12.70
C MET A 431 15.89 17.32 13.60
N GLN A 432 15.36 18.25 14.41
CA GLN A 432 16.14 18.97 15.43
C GLN A 432 16.74 18.02 16.48
N SER A 433 16.00 17.00 16.90
CA SER A 433 16.49 15.99 17.86
C SER A 433 17.65 15.16 17.34
N ALA A 434 17.81 15.09 16.01
CA ALA A 434 18.94 14.45 15.34
C ALA A 434 20.18 15.37 15.19
N GLY A 435 20.10 16.62 15.67
CA GLY A 435 21.22 17.57 15.67
C GLY A 435 21.21 18.60 14.54
N PHE A 436 20.15 18.69 13.75
CA PHE A 436 20.03 19.70 12.71
C PHE A 436 19.50 21.03 13.24
N ASN A 437 20.07 22.13 12.75
CA ASN A 437 19.40 23.42 12.77
C ASN A 437 18.43 23.46 11.61
N THR A 438 17.15 23.81 11.83
CA THR A 438 16.10 23.68 10.84
C THR A 438 15.41 24.99 10.51
N ILE A 439 14.88 25.09 9.29
CA ILE A 439 13.90 26.08 8.89
C ILE A 439 12.74 25.41 8.15
N PRO A 440 11.51 25.80 8.41
CA PRO A 440 10.37 25.41 7.61
C PRO A 440 10.32 26.21 6.31
N LEU A 441 9.88 25.55 5.24
CA LEU A 441 9.52 26.16 3.95
C LEU A 441 8.09 25.78 3.59
N ARG A 442 7.42 26.61 2.79
CA ARG A 442 6.07 26.32 2.30
C ARG A 442 5.82 26.91 0.92
N ASN A 443 4.93 26.30 0.16
CA ASN A 443 4.43 26.85 -1.08
C ASN A 443 3.00 26.38 -1.35
N GLN A 444 2.25 27.17 -2.14
CA GLN A 444 0.96 26.75 -2.67
C GLN A 444 1.20 25.88 -3.92
N VAL A 445 0.98 24.58 -3.81
CA VAL A 445 0.92 23.65 -4.94
C VAL A 445 -0.55 23.49 -5.31
N LEU A 446 -0.95 23.86 -6.51
CA LEU A 446 -2.37 24.01 -6.85
C LEU A 446 -3.17 22.71 -6.69
N THR A 447 -2.55 21.57 -7.01
CA THR A 447 -3.18 20.24 -6.93
C THR A 447 -3.05 19.60 -5.55
N LEU A 448 -2.10 20.00 -4.71
CA LEU A 448 -1.86 19.48 -3.36
C LEU A 448 -2.26 20.46 -2.26
N GLY A 449 -2.61 21.69 -2.61
CA GLY A 449 -2.86 22.76 -1.68
C GLY A 449 -1.58 23.38 -1.11
N GLU A 450 -1.68 23.98 0.08
CA GLU A 450 -0.51 24.52 0.78
C GLU A 450 0.37 23.38 1.28
N TRP A 451 1.57 23.29 0.75
CA TRP A 451 2.53 22.22 1.04
C TRP A 451 3.80 22.76 1.70
N GLY A 452 4.53 21.91 2.41
CA GLY A 452 5.70 22.38 3.14
C GLY A 452 6.84 21.37 3.21
N TRP A 453 8.01 21.89 3.51
CA TRP A 453 9.26 21.16 3.66
C TRP A 453 9.99 21.63 4.91
N ILE A 454 10.82 20.76 5.49
CA ILE A 454 11.76 21.13 6.53
C ILE A 454 13.17 20.99 5.98
N MET A 455 13.92 22.09 5.97
CA MET A 455 15.31 22.14 5.56
C MET A 455 16.21 22.22 6.79
N GLY A 456 17.34 21.51 6.76
CA GLY A 456 18.27 21.47 7.87
C GLY A 456 19.72 21.51 7.45
N THR A 457 20.57 22.03 8.33
CA THR A 457 22.03 22.03 8.24
C THR A 457 22.67 21.70 9.57
N LYS A 458 23.96 21.31 9.55
CA LYS A 458 24.72 21.05 10.79
C LYS A 458 25.22 22.32 11.46
N THR A 459 25.56 23.33 10.69
CA THR A 459 26.43 24.45 11.15
C THR A 459 25.76 25.82 11.07
N MET A 460 24.85 26.04 10.09
CA MET A 460 24.19 27.33 9.92
C MET A 460 23.03 27.49 10.89
N SER A 461 22.91 28.66 11.49
CA SER A 461 21.70 29.00 12.27
C SER A 461 20.46 29.16 11.38
N PRO A 462 19.24 29.03 11.92
CA PRO A 462 18.00 29.26 11.17
C PRO A 462 17.96 30.64 10.47
N GLN A 463 18.46 31.67 11.14
CA GLN A 463 18.51 33.03 10.58
C GLN A 463 19.47 33.13 9.40
N GLN A 464 20.67 32.51 9.52
CA GLN A 464 21.65 32.47 8.43
C GLN A 464 21.12 31.71 7.22
N MET A 465 20.48 30.56 7.45
CA MET A 465 19.85 29.80 6.35
C MET A 465 18.79 30.65 5.62
N LYS A 466 17.89 31.26 6.36
CA LYS A 466 16.82 32.09 5.82
C LYS A 466 17.34 33.27 5.00
N GLU A 467 18.36 33.96 5.53
CA GLU A 467 18.99 35.10 4.85
C GLU A 467 19.68 34.64 3.57
N ARG A 468 20.49 33.58 3.62
CA ARG A 468 21.19 33.06 2.43
C ARG A 468 20.23 32.60 1.34
N ILE A 469 19.13 31.94 1.69
CA ILE A 469 18.11 31.57 0.72
C ILE A 469 17.51 32.81 0.09
N ARG A 470 17.10 33.79 0.89
CA ARG A 470 16.46 35.02 0.43
C ARG A 470 17.38 35.90 -0.43
N THR A 471 18.68 35.81 -0.27
CA THR A 471 19.66 36.56 -1.04
C THR A 471 20.33 35.76 -2.15
N SER A 472 19.91 34.50 -2.36
CA SER A 472 20.46 33.62 -3.39
C SER A 472 20.13 34.15 -4.78
N ASN A 473 21.15 34.32 -5.63
CA ASN A 473 20.96 34.62 -7.05
C ASN A 473 20.57 33.35 -7.80
N LEU A 474 19.50 33.40 -8.58
CA LEU A 474 18.96 32.32 -9.42
C LEU A 474 19.18 32.56 -10.94
N ASP A 475 19.85 33.64 -11.37
CA ASP A 475 19.98 34.00 -12.79
C ASP A 475 20.68 32.91 -13.62
N ASP A 476 21.51 32.09 -12.99
CA ASP A 476 22.25 30.98 -13.59
C ASP A 476 21.46 29.64 -13.61
N ILE A 477 20.28 29.59 -12.99
CA ILE A 477 19.47 28.37 -12.88
C ILE A 477 18.13 28.57 -13.59
N PRO A 478 17.83 27.76 -14.63
CA PRO A 478 16.55 27.87 -15.33
C PRO A 478 15.41 27.33 -14.45
N THR A 479 14.59 28.26 -13.94
CA THR A 479 13.40 27.99 -13.14
C THR A 479 12.14 28.30 -13.92
N LYS A 480 11.03 27.66 -13.57
CA LYS A 480 9.72 27.93 -14.14
C LYS A 480 8.90 28.86 -13.24
N TRP A 481 9.08 28.73 -11.93
CA TRP A 481 8.35 29.51 -10.94
C TRP A 481 9.27 30.26 -9.96
N LEU A 482 10.35 29.63 -9.52
CA LEU A 482 11.19 30.16 -8.44
C LEU A 482 11.99 31.37 -8.93
N ASN A 483 11.80 32.50 -8.28
CA ASN A 483 12.55 33.73 -8.44
C ASN A 483 12.87 34.35 -7.09
N GLN A 484 13.43 35.53 -7.04
CA GLN A 484 13.83 36.22 -5.80
C GLN A 484 12.63 36.48 -4.85
N GLU A 485 11.46 36.84 -5.39
CA GLU A 485 10.25 37.08 -4.60
C GLU A 485 9.68 35.75 -4.08
N ALA A 486 9.71 34.71 -4.91
CA ALA A 486 9.29 33.37 -4.51
C ALA A 486 10.18 32.80 -3.39
N LEU A 487 11.51 33.02 -3.42
CA LEU A 487 12.42 32.67 -2.30
C LEU A 487 12.03 33.36 -0.99
N ASN A 488 11.62 34.62 -1.06
CA ASN A 488 11.10 35.32 0.10
C ASN A 488 9.76 34.71 0.58
N SER A 489 8.86 34.39 -0.37
CA SER A 489 7.55 33.82 -0.07
C SER A 489 7.65 32.44 0.61
N ILE A 490 8.43 31.52 0.05
CA ILE A 490 8.55 30.16 0.60
C ILE A 490 9.14 30.10 2.02
N THR A 491 9.92 31.13 2.41
CA THR A 491 10.50 31.26 3.75
C THR A 491 9.64 32.10 4.71
N SER A 492 8.45 32.53 4.31
CA SER A 492 7.58 33.40 5.09
C SER A 492 6.33 32.65 5.54
N PHE A 493 5.99 32.78 6.81
CA PHE A 493 4.83 32.15 7.43
C PHE A 493 3.93 33.18 8.10
N GLY A 494 2.63 32.91 8.10
CA GLY A 494 1.66 33.71 8.83
C GLY A 494 1.84 33.59 10.34
N LYS A 495 1.38 34.60 11.08
CA LYS A 495 1.53 34.71 12.54
C LYS A 495 1.06 33.46 13.28
N GLY A 496 -0.12 32.94 12.94
CA GLY A 496 -0.71 31.77 13.64
C GLY A 496 0.09 30.46 13.51
N LEU A 497 0.89 30.30 12.45
CA LEU A 497 1.78 29.15 12.31
C LEU A 497 3.09 29.35 13.10
N ILE A 498 3.64 30.57 13.09
CA ILE A 498 4.87 30.89 13.83
C ILE A 498 4.65 30.74 15.34
N GLU A 499 3.46 31.10 15.84
CA GLU A 499 3.09 31.05 17.25
C GLU A 499 2.53 29.69 17.69
N PHE A 500 2.57 28.67 16.83
CA PHE A 500 2.12 27.32 17.17
C PHE A 500 2.96 26.71 18.30
N ASP A 501 2.30 26.30 19.39
CA ASP A 501 2.96 25.66 20.54
C ASP A 501 3.35 24.20 20.22
N SER A 502 4.59 24.04 19.81
CA SER A 502 5.17 22.71 19.53
C SER A 502 5.69 21.98 20.77
N SER A 503 5.57 22.57 21.97
CA SER A 503 6.13 21.98 23.22
C SER A 503 5.55 20.60 23.53
N LYS A 504 4.26 20.39 23.23
CA LYS A 504 3.52 19.15 23.48
C LYS A 504 3.66 18.10 22.35
N ILE A 505 4.38 18.42 21.27
CA ILE A 505 4.61 17.47 20.19
C ILE A 505 5.72 16.52 20.60
N GLU A 506 5.48 15.24 20.41
CA GLU A 506 6.48 14.20 20.64
C GLU A 506 7.40 14.04 19.43
N ILE A 507 8.60 13.52 19.68
CA ILE A 507 9.56 13.14 18.65
C ILE A 507 9.12 11.81 18.04
N ASN A 508 9.11 11.73 16.72
CA ASN A 508 8.81 10.50 16.01
C ASN A 508 10.06 9.60 16.00
N THR A 509 9.94 8.40 16.57
CA THR A 509 11.00 7.39 16.58
C THR A 509 10.47 6.07 16.07
N VAL A 510 11.36 5.14 15.71
CA VAL A 510 10.97 3.77 15.30
C VAL A 510 10.18 3.06 16.42
N HIS A 511 10.53 3.33 17.68
CA HIS A 511 9.87 2.72 18.85
C HIS A 511 8.62 3.47 19.33
N ASN A 512 8.48 4.76 18.98
CA ASN A 512 7.30 5.57 19.29
C ASN A 512 6.85 6.31 18.01
N PRO A 513 6.14 5.62 17.09
CA PRO A 513 5.74 6.16 15.79
C PRO A 513 4.51 7.06 15.91
N VAL A 514 4.67 8.27 16.41
CA VAL A 514 3.58 9.25 16.63
C VAL A 514 3.15 9.99 15.36
N LEU A 515 4.07 10.11 14.38
CA LEU A 515 3.86 10.91 13.18
C LEU A 515 2.64 10.47 12.35
N PRO A 516 2.38 9.17 12.10
CA PRO A 516 1.18 8.74 11.40
C PRO A 516 -0.12 9.14 12.11
N THR A 517 -0.10 9.12 13.44
CA THR A 517 -1.26 9.55 14.24
C THR A 517 -1.51 11.06 14.12
N TYR A 518 -0.45 11.87 14.13
CA TYR A 518 -0.58 13.32 13.95
C TYR A 518 -1.04 13.67 12.53
N TYR A 519 -0.52 12.95 11.53
CA TYR A 519 -0.92 13.13 10.14
C TYR A 519 -2.40 12.76 9.93
N GLY A 520 -2.83 11.59 10.41
CA GLY A 520 -4.22 11.10 10.28
C GLY A 520 -5.26 11.95 11.04
N LYS A 521 -4.83 12.75 12.03
CA LYS A 521 -5.67 13.72 12.75
C LYS A 521 -5.63 15.14 12.14
N GLY A 522 -5.10 15.29 10.95
CA GLY A 522 -5.12 16.53 10.20
C GLY A 522 -6.52 16.92 9.74
N ASN A 523 -6.70 18.19 9.41
CA ASN A 523 -7.98 18.75 8.92
C ASN A 523 -8.15 18.53 7.42
N TRP A 524 -7.99 17.28 6.97
CA TRP A 524 -8.03 16.91 5.55
C TRP A 524 -9.41 17.07 4.91
N ASP A 525 -10.47 17.13 5.71
CA ASP A 525 -11.85 17.40 5.23
C ASP A 525 -12.01 18.80 4.63
N LEU A 526 -11.06 19.69 4.84
CA LEU A 526 -11.03 21.05 4.29
C LEU A 526 -10.30 21.12 2.93
N PHE A 527 -9.76 19.98 2.45
CA PHE A 527 -8.98 19.89 1.22
C PHE A 527 -9.76 19.36 0.02
#